data_40dcfa486f4f91ce8d3fce71ce448ccf
#
_entry.id   40dcfa486f4f91ce8d3fce71ce448ccf
#
_cell.length_a   1.000
_cell.length_b   1.000
_cell.length_c   1.000
_cell.angle_alpha   90.00
_cell.angle_beta   90.00
_cell.angle_gamma   90.00
#
_symmetry.space_group_name_H-M   'P 1'
#
loop_
_entity.id
_entity.type
_entity.pdbx_description
1 polymer ?
#
loop_
_entity_poly.entity_id
_entity_poly.type
_entity_poly.pdbx_seq_one_letter_code
_entity_poly.pdbx_strand_id
1 'polypeptide(L)'
;SATAALSERNDVIIVASVSCIYGLGAPIDYKNMVISLRPGMEKDRDEMIRKLIDIQYMRNDQDFKRGTFRVRGDVVEIYPSASSGDAVRVEFFGDEIDRISEIDSLTGAVKCNLDHVAIFPNSHYVVEKEKMEKAIENIKKELAERIEYFKSEDKLLEAQRIEERTNFDIEMMQETGFCSGIENYSRHLAGLPAGCPPYTLMDYFPDDFMIIVDESHITIPQIRGMYAGDQARKTTLVDYGFRLPSAKDNRPLNFQEFEGKISQMLFVSATPSRYEEEHELMRAEQIIRPTGLLDPEITVRPIEGQIDDLISEINKEVEKKNKILVTTLTKRMAEDLTDYLKEVGIRVKYLHADIDTLERQKIIRDMRLDGFDVLVGINLLREGLDIPE
;
A
#
# COMPACT_ATOMS: atom_id res chain seq x y z
N SER A 1 -0.98 6.33 8.62
CA SER A 1 -2.11 6.56 9.57
C SER A 1 -2.58 5.26 10.22
N ALA A 2 -2.74 4.14 9.48
CA ALA A 2 -3.21 2.87 10.06
C ALA A 2 -2.35 2.39 11.25
N THR A 3 -1.04 2.32 11.09
CA THR A 3 -0.11 1.89 12.13
C THR A 3 -0.07 2.83 13.34
N ALA A 4 -0.19 4.14 13.11
CA ALA A 4 -0.32 5.11 14.20
C ALA A 4 -1.63 4.89 15.00
N ALA A 5 -2.77 4.75 14.30
CA ALA A 5 -4.05 4.49 14.94
C ALA A 5 -4.03 3.19 15.78
N LEU A 6 -3.45 2.11 15.24
CA LEU A 6 -3.29 0.83 15.95
C LEU A 6 -2.36 0.93 17.16
N SER A 7 -1.44 1.91 17.17
CA SER A 7 -0.53 2.13 18.30
C SER A 7 -1.17 2.94 19.44
N GLU A 8 -2.21 3.73 19.15
CA GLU A 8 -2.84 4.64 20.10
C GLU A 8 -4.22 4.17 20.58
N ARG A 9 -4.91 3.34 19.78
CA ARG A 9 -6.32 3.00 19.98
C ARG A 9 -6.56 1.49 19.86
N ASN A 10 -7.58 1.00 20.57
CA ASN A 10 -8.03 -0.40 20.52
C ASN A 10 -9.33 -0.57 19.71
N ASP A 11 -9.98 0.52 19.30
CA ASP A 11 -11.25 0.54 18.57
C ASP A 11 -11.01 0.89 17.09
N VAL A 12 -10.09 0.18 16.43
CA VAL A 12 -9.63 0.51 15.07
C VAL A 12 -10.08 -0.57 14.09
N ILE A 13 -10.69 -0.14 12.98
CA ILE A 13 -10.98 -0.98 11.83
C ILE A 13 -10.08 -0.51 10.68
N ILE A 14 -9.33 -1.44 10.09
CA ILE A 14 -8.48 -1.18 8.93
C ILE A 14 -9.07 -1.89 7.72
N VAL A 15 -9.32 -1.12 6.67
CA VAL A 15 -9.63 -1.65 5.33
C VAL A 15 -8.34 -1.61 4.51
N ALA A 16 -7.88 -2.77 4.08
CA ALA A 16 -6.63 -2.93 3.36
C ALA A 16 -6.77 -3.90 2.19
N SER A 17 -5.92 -3.74 1.18
CA SER A 17 -5.76 -4.76 0.14
C SER A 17 -4.91 -5.93 0.65
N VAL A 18 -4.84 -7.00 -0.14
CA VAL A 18 -3.97 -8.16 0.14
C VAL A 18 -2.49 -7.79 0.35
N SER A 19 -2.08 -6.59 -0.06
CA SER A 19 -0.73 -6.07 0.19
C SER A 19 -0.40 -5.87 1.68
N CYS A 20 -1.39 -5.94 2.58
CA CYS A 20 -1.18 -5.87 4.02
C CYS A 20 -0.32 -7.02 4.58
N ILE A 21 -0.13 -8.12 3.83
CA ILE A 21 0.76 -9.22 4.19
C ILE A 21 2.23 -9.01 3.77
N TYR A 22 2.56 -7.90 3.09
CA TYR A 22 3.94 -7.54 2.77
C TYR A 22 4.69 -7.00 3.98
N GLY A 23 6.03 -7.15 3.92
CA GLY A 23 6.94 -6.69 4.96
C GLY A 23 6.83 -5.19 5.25
N LEU A 24 6.79 -4.86 6.53
CA LEU A 24 6.90 -3.53 7.12
C LEU A 24 8.05 -3.51 8.14
N GLY A 25 8.36 -2.33 8.68
CA GLY A 25 9.25 -2.21 9.83
C GLY A 25 8.67 -2.85 11.09
N ALA A 26 9.54 -3.16 12.06
CA ALA A 26 9.13 -3.77 13.32
C ALA A 26 8.22 -2.82 14.12
N PRO A 27 7.06 -3.29 14.64
CA PRO A 27 6.15 -2.45 15.44
C PRO A 27 6.81 -1.81 16.66
N ILE A 28 7.73 -2.53 17.30
CA ILE A 28 8.43 -2.02 18.48
C ILE A 28 9.32 -0.81 18.13
N ASP A 29 10.05 -0.88 17.01
CA ASP A 29 10.90 0.22 16.58
C ASP A 29 10.05 1.45 16.23
N TYR A 30 8.93 1.23 15.52
CA TYR A 30 7.99 2.30 15.18
C TYR A 30 7.41 2.99 16.41
N LYS A 31 7.07 2.23 17.47
CA LYS A 31 6.56 2.76 18.75
C LYS A 31 7.64 3.49 19.54
N ASN A 32 8.86 2.94 19.61
CA ASN A 32 9.96 3.54 20.36
C ASN A 32 10.41 4.89 19.80
N MET A 33 10.23 5.10 18.49
CA MET A 33 10.64 6.33 17.82
C MET A 33 9.56 7.43 17.83
N VAL A 34 8.44 7.25 18.53
CA VAL A 34 7.39 8.26 18.66
C VAL A 34 7.88 9.41 19.55
N ILE A 35 7.66 10.66 19.08
CA ILE A 35 7.94 11.86 19.86
C ILE A 35 6.65 12.29 20.57
N SER A 36 6.62 12.13 21.90
CA SER A 36 5.50 12.56 22.74
C SER A 36 5.80 13.95 23.29
N LEU A 37 4.86 14.90 23.11
CA LEU A 37 4.99 16.31 23.53
C LEU A 37 3.79 16.74 24.35
N ARG A 38 4.06 17.56 25.40
CA ARG A 38 3.04 18.15 26.25
C ARG A 38 3.43 19.60 26.59
N PRO A 39 2.49 20.52 26.74
CA PRO A 39 2.76 21.84 27.32
C PRO A 39 3.38 21.71 28.72
N GLY A 40 4.32 22.57 29.06
CA GLY A 40 5.08 22.54 30.33
C GLY A 40 6.21 21.51 30.34
N MET A 41 6.49 20.80 29.25
CA MET A 41 7.59 19.86 29.19
C MET A 41 8.92 20.58 28.93
N GLU A 42 9.92 20.34 29.80
CA GLU A 42 11.30 20.75 29.53
C GLU A 42 11.82 19.98 28.32
N LYS A 43 12.11 20.69 27.25
CA LYS A 43 12.64 20.13 26.02
C LYS A 43 13.29 21.20 25.16
N ASP A 44 14.57 21.02 24.89
CA ASP A 44 15.30 21.89 23.97
C ASP A 44 14.73 21.77 22.53
N ARG A 45 14.49 22.94 21.90
CA ARG A 45 13.94 23.03 20.55
C ARG A 45 14.82 22.31 19.52
N ASP A 46 16.13 22.49 19.62
CA ASP A 46 17.07 21.91 18.64
C ASP A 46 17.24 20.39 18.84
N GLU A 47 17.07 19.90 20.06
CA GLU A 47 16.95 18.46 20.32
C GLU A 47 15.67 17.89 19.68
N MET A 48 14.55 18.59 19.80
CA MET A 48 13.32 18.15 19.13
C MET A 48 13.47 18.15 17.60
N ILE A 49 14.11 19.17 17.02
CA ILE A 49 14.38 19.21 15.58
C ILE A 49 15.25 18.04 15.14
N ARG A 50 16.29 17.69 15.90
CA ARG A 50 17.11 16.50 15.62
C ARG A 50 16.27 15.22 15.66
N LYS A 51 15.41 15.04 16.66
CA LYS A 51 14.51 13.88 16.74
C LYS A 51 13.52 13.84 15.57
N LEU A 52 13.01 14.97 15.07
CA LEU A 52 12.18 15.00 13.86
C LEU A 52 12.95 14.50 12.63
N ILE A 53 14.21 14.86 12.48
CA ILE A 53 15.08 14.36 11.39
C ILE A 53 15.31 12.85 11.56
N ASP A 54 15.59 12.39 12.77
CA ASP A 54 15.81 10.97 13.08
C ASP A 54 14.61 10.11 12.70
N ILE A 55 13.39 10.63 12.90
CA ILE A 55 12.15 9.97 12.48
C ILE A 55 11.71 10.28 11.03
N GLN A 56 12.66 10.77 10.23
CA GLN A 56 12.54 10.98 8.79
C GLN A 56 11.58 12.09 8.36
N TYR A 57 11.37 13.12 9.18
CA TYR A 57 10.75 14.36 8.74
C TYR A 57 11.79 15.27 8.08
N MET A 58 11.42 15.88 6.97
CA MET A 58 12.29 16.83 6.27
C MET A 58 11.96 18.26 6.65
N ARG A 59 12.99 19.07 6.91
CA ARG A 59 12.78 20.52 7.05
C ARG A 59 12.46 21.12 5.68
N ASN A 60 11.33 21.79 5.59
CA ASN A 60 10.94 22.54 4.41
C ASN A 60 10.13 23.77 4.81
N ASP A 61 10.79 24.93 4.79
CA ASP A 61 10.18 26.19 5.21
C ASP A 61 9.32 26.84 4.11
N GLN A 62 9.41 26.35 2.86
CA GLN A 62 8.68 26.88 1.69
C GLN A 62 7.47 26.02 1.28
N ASP A 63 7.68 24.70 1.13
CA ASP A 63 6.64 23.75 0.72
C ASP A 63 6.26 22.87 1.91
N PHE A 64 5.27 23.35 2.68
CA PHE A 64 4.80 22.68 3.88
C PHE A 64 3.78 21.60 3.53
N LYS A 65 4.26 20.37 3.46
CA LYS A 65 3.48 19.19 3.11
C LYS A 65 3.64 18.06 4.14
N ARG A 66 2.85 16.98 3.99
CA ARG A 66 2.94 15.81 4.89
C ARG A 66 4.37 15.27 4.98
N GLY A 67 4.81 14.95 6.20
CA GLY A 67 6.16 14.46 6.45
C GLY A 67 7.22 15.56 6.47
N THR A 68 6.84 16.83 6.49
CA THR A 68 7.76 17.96 6.66
C THR A 68 7.51 18.72 7.93
N PHE A 69 8.51 19.48 8.35
CA PHE A 69 8.39 20.48 9.41
C PHE A 69 9.05 21.79 8.98
N ARG A 70 8.63 22.89 9.57
CA ARG A 70 9.25 24.21 9.38
C ARG A 70 9.51 24.90 10.72
N VAL A 71 10.50 25.78 10.74
CA VAL A 71 10.96 26.45 11.97
C VAL A 71 10.96 27.95 11.75
N ARG A 72 10.30 28.69 12.63
CA ARG A 72 10.26 30.16 12.62
C ARG A 72 10.46 30.71 14.05
N GLY A 73 11.70 31.10 14.36
CA GLY A 73 12.06 31.51 15.72
C GLY A 73 11.86 30.35 16.70
N ASP A 74 11.08 30.59 17.74
CA ASP A 74 10.76 29.60 18.78
C ASP A 74 9.54 28.76 18.47
N VAL A 75 9.09 28.76 17.21
CA VAL A 75 7.94 27.99 16.74
C VAL A 75 8.37 26.92 15.77
N VAL A 76 7.97 25.69 16.05
CA VAL A 76 8.14 24.53 15.14
C VAL A 76 6.75 24.05 14.71
N GLU A 77 6.52 24.02 13.42
CA GLU A 77 5.29 23.49 12.83
C GLU A 77 5.60 22.18 12.13
N ILE A 78 4.84 21.16 12.46
CA ILE A 78 5.03 19.79 11.98
C ILE A 78 3.78 19.38 11.22
N TYR A 79 3.93 18.87 10.00
CA TYR A 79 2.81 18.29 9.26
C TYR A 79 2.90 16.77 9.32
N PRO A 80 2.17 16.11 10.25
CA PRO A 80 2.27 14.66 10.43
C PRO A 80 1.91 13.91 9.16
N SER A 81 2.66 12.86 8.84
CA SER A 81 2.40 12.01 7.66
C SER A 81 1.04 11.31 7.71
N ALA A 82 0.49 11.11 8.91
CA ALA A 82 -0.81 10.50 9.16
C ALA A 82 -2.00 11.47 9.09
N SER A 83 -1.76 12.79 9.10
CA SER A 83 -2.82 13.80 9.15
C SER A 83 -3.55 13.95 7.81
N SER A 84 -4.82 14.31 7.88
CA SER A 84 -5.70 14.54 6.71
C SER A 84 -5.77 16.00 6.25
N GLY A 85 -5.05 16.93 6.87
CA GLY A 85 -5.07 18.35 6.49
C GLY A 85 -4.57 19.27 7.60
N ASP A 86 -4.39 18.73 8.80
CA ASP A 86 -4.02 19.49 9.98
C ASP A 86 -2.55 19.31 10.33
N ALA A 87 -1.91 20.38 10.76
CA ALA A 87 -0.55 20.39 11.25
C ALA A 87 -0.50 20.71 12.74
N VAL A 88 0.61 20.42 13.36
CA VAL A 88 0.85 20.67 14.78
C VAL A 88 1.84 21.82 14.90
N ARG A 89 1.49 22.85 15.67
CA ARG A 89 2.38 23.95 16.05
C ARG A 89 2.83 23.77 17.48
N VAL A 90 4.14 23.76 17.69
CA VAL A 90 4.79 23.71 19.01
C VAL A 90 5.50 25.03 19.22
N GLU A 91 5.12 25.77 20.26
CA GLU A 91 5.69 27.05 20.65
C GLU A 91 6.57 26.86 21.88
N PHE A 92 7.79 27.37 21.82
CA PHE A 92 8.78 27.23 22.89
C PHE A 92 8.96 28.56 23.60
N PHE A 93 9.19 28.51 24.92
CA PHE A 93 9.67 29.61 25.72
C PHE A 93 10.95 29.16 26.45
N GLY A 94 12.11 29.56 25.92
CA GLY A 94 13.39 28.98 26.35
C GLY A 94 13.44 27.46 26.04
N ASP A 95 13.74 26.67 27.06
CA ASP A 95 13.84 25.21 26.98
C ASP A 95 12.54 24.51 27.43
N GLU A 96 11.41 25.20 27.41
CA GLU A 96 10.11 24.65 27.77
C GLU A 96 9.11 24.78 26.62
N ILE A 97 8.24 23.81 26.46
CA ILE A 97 7.11 23.86 25.53
C ILE A 97 6.00 24.67 26.18
N ASP A 98 5.78 25.92 25.71
CA ASP A 98 4.75 26.80 26.21
C ASP A 98 3.35 26.38 25.76
N ARG A 99 3.20 26.07 24.46
CA ARG A 99 1.90 25.71 23.89
C ARG A 99 2.02 24.73 22.70
N ILE A 100 1.03 23.86 22.59
CA ILE A 100 0.84 22.99 21.43
C ILE A 100 -0.54 23.27 20.85
N SER A 101 -0.62 23.47 19.54
CA SER A 101 -1.89 23.76 18.85
C SER A 101 -2.02 22.95 17.57
N GLU A 102 -3.24 22.53 17.28
CA GLU A 102 -3.60 22.06 15.95
C GLU A 102 -3.91 23.23 15.04
N ILE A 103 -3.32 23.26 13.87
CA ILE A 103 -3.46 24.33 12.90
C ILE A 103 -3.89 23.80 11.54
N ASP A 104 -4.61 24.62 10.80
CA ASP A 104 -4.84 24.38 9.37
C ASP A 104 -3.52 24.53 8.60
N SER A 105 -3.14 23.53 7.82
CA SER A 105 -1.83 23.48 7.15
C SER A 105 -1.64 24.53 6.06
N LEU A 106 -2.73 25.05 5.48
CA LEU A 106 -2.71 26.05 4.41
C LEU A 106 -2.71 27.49 4.97
N THR A 107 -3.63 27.77 5.90
CA THR A 107 -3.84 29.10 6.42
C THR A 107 -3.01 29.41 7.67
N GLY A 108 -2.56 28.39 8.38
CA GLY A 108 -1.90 28.50 9.68
C GLY A 108 -2.84 28.89 10.83
N ALA A 109 -4.15 28.92 10.59
CA ALA A 109 -5.14 29.25 11.61
C ALA A 109 -5.19 28.18 12.69
N VAL A 110 -5.17 28.60 13.96
CA VAL A 110 -5.29 27.71 15.11
C VAL A 110 -6.73 27.16 15.17
N LYS A 111 -6.88 25.83 15.20
CA LYS A 111 -8.16 25.14 15.36
C LYS A 111 -8.47 24.86 16.84
N CYS A 112 -7.51 24.30 17.55
CA CYS A 112 -7.61 24.03 18.98
C CYS A 112 -6.23 23.96 19.63
N ASN A 113 -6.18 24.08 20.97
CA ASN A 113 -4.99 23.77 21.75
C ASN A 113 -5.01 22.30 22.13
N LEU A 114 -3.83 21.69 22.23
CA LEU A 114 -3.62 20.28 22.55
C LEU A 114 -2.87 20.17 23.88
N ASP A 115 -3.37 19.31 24.77
CA ASP A 115 -2.69 18.96 26.02
C ASP A 115 -1.61 17.88 25.83
N HIS A 116 -1.67 17.17 24.70
CA HIS A 116 -0.73 16.14 24.32
C HIS A 116 -0.76 15.92 22.81
N VAL A 117 0.40 15.63 22.23
CA VAL A 117 0.50 15.13 20.85
C VAL A 117 1.60 14.08 20.74
N ALA A 118 1.33 13.05 19.94
CA ALA A 118 2.29 12.02 19.55
C ALA A 118 2.65 12.21 18.07
N ILE A 119 3.92 12.45 17.78
CA ILE A 119 4.43 12.54 16.40
C ILE A 119 5.06 11.19 16.03
N PHE A 120 4.40 10.47 15.13
CA PHE A 120 4.84 9.18 14.65
C PHE A 120 5.89 9.30 13.53
N PRO A 121 6.78 8.31 13.38
CA PRO A 121 7.76 8.30 12.31
C PRO A 121 7.14 8.44 10.91
N ASN A 122 7.83 9.13 10.02
CA ASN A 122 7.43 9.31 8.63
C ASN A 122 7.69 8.06 7.76
N SER A 123 8.50 7.12 8.25
CA SER A 123 8.80 5.83 7.61
C SER A 123 8.61 4.69 8.62
N HIS A 124 8.23 3.50 8.12
CA HIS A 124 8.16 2.30 8.94
C HIS A 124 9.53 1.64 9.20
N TYR A 125 10.56 2.05 8.44
CA TYR A 125 11.92 1.51 8.54
C TYR A 125 12.86 2.41 9.35
N VAL A 126 12.32 3.18 10.28
CA VAL A 126 13.09 3.99 11.22
C VAL A 126 13.49 3.13 12.41
N VAL A 127 14.76 3.14 12.73
CA VAL A 127 15.35 2.40 13.85
C VAL A 127 16.32 3.30 14.62
N GLU A 128 16.58 2.96 15.89
CA GLU A 128 17.58 3.64 16.71
C GLU A 128 18.98 3.53 16.08
N LYS A 129 19.82 4.54 16.35
CA LYS A 129 21.16 4.66 15.76
C LYS A 129 22.02 3.41 15.96
N GLU A 130 22.04 2.88 17.18
CA GLU A 130 22.83 1.66 17.50
C GLU A 130 22.37 0.44 16.69
N LYS A 131 21.06 0.34 16.46
CA LYS A 131 20.48 -0.74 15.66
C LYS A 131 20.81 -0.57 14.18
N MET A 132 20.82 0.68 13.69
CA MET A 132 21.25 1.02 12.32
C MET A 132 22.73 0.66 12.09
N GLU A 133 23.62 0.99 13.04
CA GLU A 133 25.03 0.67 12.96
C GLU A 133 25.26 -0.85 12.85
N LYS A 134 24.58 -1.65 13.69
CA LYS A 134 24.63 -3.13 13.62
C LYS A 134 24.08 -3.67 12.30
N ALA A 135 23.00 -3.08 11.78
CA ALA A 135 22.45 -3.47 10.50
C ALA A 135 23.45 -3.22 9.37
N ILE A 136 24.10 -2.06 9.36
CA ILE A 136 25.15 -1.70 8.39
C ILE A 136 26.34 -2.67 8.45
N GLU A 137 26.79 -3.07 9.64
CA GLU A 137 27.85 -4.07 9.79
C GLU A 137 27.46 -5.41 9.16
N ASN A 138 26.22 -5.87 9.38
CA ASN A 138 25.71 -7.10 8.79
C ASN A 138 25.56 -7.00 7.28
N ILE A 139 25.10 -5.85 6.76
CA ILE A 139 25.00 -5.59 5.32
C ILE A 139 26.39 -5.64 4.68
N LYS A 140 27.41 -5.04 5.31
CA LYS A 140 28.80 -5.09 4.81
C LYS A 140 29.35 -6.51 4.75
N LYS A 141 29.05 -7.35 5.73
CA LYS A 141 29.45 -8.77 5.73
C LYS A 141 28.78 -9.54 4.60
N GLU A 142 27.47 -9.39 4.45
CA GLU A 142 26.71 -10.02 3.36
C GLU A 142 27.19 -9.55 1.99
N LEU A 143 27.51 -8.26 1.85
CA LEU A 143 28.08 -7.69 0.62
C LEU A 143 29.42 -8.34 0.26
N ALA A 144 30.34 -8.47 1.23
CA ALA A 144 31.64 -9.09 1.01
C ALA A 144 31.50 -10.54 0.55
N GLU A 145 30.67 -11.33 1.21
CA GLU A 145 30.35 -12.72 0.84
C GLU A 145 29.74 -12.79 -0.58
N ARG A 146 28.85 -11.86 -0.92
CA ARG A 146 28.21 -11.86 -2.25
C ARG A 146 29.16 -11.46 -3.37
N ILE A 147 30.06 -10.51 -3.13
CA ILE A 147 31.12 -10.13 -4.09
C ILE A 147 32.04 -11.32 -4.34
N GLU A 148 32.48 -12.02 -3.30
CA GLU A 148 33.33 -13.21 -3.41
C GLU A 148 32.64 -14.30 -4.22
N TYR A 149 31.37 -14.57 -3.94
CA TYR A 149 30.55 -15.49 -4.72
C TYR A 149 30.51 -15.12 -6.21
N PHE A 150 30.21 -13.88 -6.56
CA PHE A 150 30.15 -13.47 -7.96
C PHE A 150 31.52 -13.56 -8.65
N LYS A 151 32.60 -13.23 -7.96
CA LYS A 151 33.96 -13.38 -8.51
C LYS A 151 34.33 -14.84 -8.75
N SER A 152 33.92 -15.76 -7.86
CA SER A 152 34.15 -17.20 -8.02
C SER A 152 33.37 -17.81 -9.19
N GLU A 153 32.25 -17.20 -9.56
CA GLU A 153 31.40 -17.59 -10.69
C GLU A 153 31.74 -16.83 -11.99
N ASP A 154 32.81 -16.06 -12.02
CA ASP A 154 33.25 -15.22 -13.14
C ASP A 154 32.22 -14.15 -13.57
N LYS A 155 31.35 -13.71 -12.62
CA LYS A 155 30.32 -12.71 -12.80
C LYS A 155 30.79 -11.32 -12.33
N LEU A 156 31.77 -10.76 -13.04
CA LEU A 156 32.44 -9.52 -12.62
C LEU A 156 31.53 -8.28 -12.69
N LEU A 157 30.60 -8.23 -13.65
CA LEU A 157 29.63 -7.13 -13.78
C LEU A 157 28.62 -7.11 -12.63
N GLU A 158 28.14 -8.28 -12.23
CA GLU A 158 27.24 -8.45 -11.08
C GLU A 158 27.96 -8.08 -9.78
N ALA A 159 29.24 -8.47 -9.63
CA ALA A 159 30.05 -8.12 -8.48
C ALA A 159 30.22 -6.59 -8.37
N GLN A 160 30.60 -5.92 -9.45
CA GLN A 160 30.73 -4.47 -9.47
C GLN A 160 29.41 -3.76 -9.17
N ARG A 161 28.32 -4.18 -9.81
CA ARG A 161 26.99 -3.57 -9.64
C ARG A 161 26.51 -3.64 -8.20
N ILE A 162 26.60 -4.81 -7.56
CA ILE A 162 26.15 -4.97 -6.18
C ILE A 162 27.04 -4.19 -5.21
N GLU A 163 28.35 -4.12 -5.48
CA GLU A 163 29.31 -3.38 -4.68
C GLU A 163 29.01 -1.88 -4.71
N GLU A 164 28.92 -1.29 -5.90
CA GLU A 164 28.64 0.15 -6.08
C GLU A 164 27.29 0.53 -5.45
N ARG A 165 26.23 -0.23 -5.76
CA ARG A 165 24.89 0.04 -5.26
C ARG A 165 24.79 -0.06 -3.74
N THR A 166 25.34 -1.13 -3.16
CA THR A 166 25.20 -1.36 -1.72
C THR A 166 26.07 -0.38 -0.93
N ASN A 167 27.26 -0.03 -1.40
CA ASN A 167 28.10 0.99 -0.74
C ASN A 167 27.43 2.36 -0.77
N PHE A 168 26.81 2.76 -1.88
CA PHE A 168 26.02 3.99 -1.95
C PHE A 168 24.83 3.97 -0.96
N ASP A 169 24.11 2.86 -0.90
CA ASP A 169 22.98 2.72 0.03
C ASP A 169 23.46 2.78 1.50
N ILE A 170 24.62 2.19 1.83
CA ILE A 170 25.25 2.26 3.15
C ILE A 170 25.63 3.69 3.51
N GLU A 171 26.27 4.41 2.60
CA GLU A 171 26.65 5.82 2.80
C GLU A 171 25.41 6.68 3.10
N MET A 172 24.34 6.52 2.31
CA MET A 172 23.07 7.20 2.54
C MET A 172 22.46 6.86 3.90
N MET A 173 22.48 5.58 4.31
CA MET A 173 21.99 5.18 5.63
C MET A 173 22.84 5.76 6.79
N GLN A 174 24.15 5.88 6.61
CA GLN A 174 25.05 6.49 7.61
C GLN A 174 24.82 8.00 7.75
N GLU A 175 24.63 8.71 6.65
CA GLU A 175 24.47 10.16 6.65
C GLU A 175 23.06 10.62 7.00
N THR A 176 22.04 9.93 6.52
CA THR A 176 20.62 10.38 6.62
C THR A 176 19.71 9.43 7.37
N GLY A 177 20.19 8.27 7.79
CA GLY A 177 19.36 7.20 8.37
C GLY A 177 18.41 6.54 7.36
N PHE A 178 18.55 6.82 6.05
CA PHE A 178 17.64 6.32 5.02
C PHE A 178 18.37 6.13 3.68
N CYS A 179 17.89 5.19 2.86
CA CYS A 179 18.25 5.06 1.46
C CYS A 179 17.03 4.68 0.60
N SER A 180 17.11 4.95 -0.70
CA SER A 180 16.06 4.51 -1.63
C SER A 180 16.03 2.99 -1.74
N GLY A 181 14.90 2.36 -1.40
CA GLY A 181 14.75 0.91 -1.35
C GLY A 181 15.25 0.31 -0.03
N ILE A 182 15.22 1.07 1.06
CA ILE A 182 15.63 0.63 2.42
C ILE A 182 14.92 -0.65 2.86
N GLU A 183 13.73 -0.92 2.34
CA GLU A 183 12.98 -2.14 2.59
C GLU A 183 13.73 -3.41 2.17
N ASN A 184 14.67 -3.32 1.21
CA ASN A 184 15.51 -4.46 0.81
C ASN A 184 16.50 -4.88 1.89
N TYR A 185 16.72 -4.05 2.89
CA TYR A 185 17.57 -4.30 4.05
C TYR A 185 16.75 -4.56 5.33
N SER A 186 15.41 -4.72 5.22
CA SER A 186 14.48 -4.85 6.35
C SER A 186 14.86 -5.96 7.34
N ARG A 187 15.39 -7.09 6.84
CA ARG A 187 15.89 -8.18 7.69
C ARG A 187 16.99 -7.71 8.64
N HIS A 188 17.98 -6.99 8.12
CA HIS A 188 19.09 -6.47 8.91
C HIS A 188 18.63 -5.37 9.88
N LEU A 189 17.77 -4.46 9.42
CA LEU A 189 17.18 -3.41 10.24
C LEU A 189 16.34 -3.97 11.40
N ALA A 190 15.57 -5.02 11.14
CA ALA A 190 14.78 -5.69 12.16
C ALA A 190 15.59 -6.63 13.05
N GLY A 191 16.84 -6.95 12.69
CA GLY A 191 17.69 -7.90 13.40
C GLY A 191 17.20 -9.35 13.30
N LEU A 192 16.49 -9.71 12.23
CA LEU A 192 15.90 -11.03 12.04
C LEU A 192 16.92 -12.00 11.40
N PRO A 193 16.87 -13.29 11.75
CA PRO A 193 17.59 -14.35 11.04
C PRO A 193 17.11 -14.49 9.60
N ALA A 194 17.96 -15.09 8.74
CA ALA A 194 17.61 -15.37 7.36
C ALA A 194 16.40 -16.33 7.28
N GLY A 195 15.47 -16.04 6.35
CA GLY A 195 14.27 -16.84 6.13
C GLY A 195 13.13 -16.64 7.11
N CYS A 196 13.31 -15.86 8.17
CA CYS A 196 12.22 -15.52 9.09
C CYS A 196 11.12 -14.72 8.36
N PRO A 197 9.84 -14.90 8.75
CA PRO A 197 8.77 -14.06 8.26
C PRO A 197 9.02 -12.59 8.62
N PRO A 198 8.77 -11.66 7.70
CA PRO A 198 8.87 -10.23 8.01
C PRO A 198 7.74 -9.80 8.94
N TYR A 199 7.94 -8.69 9.63
CA TYR A 199 6.82 -7.96 10.25
C TYR A 199 5.91 -7.40 9.15
N THR A 200 4.61 -7.42 9.39
CA THR A 200 3.57 -6.96 8.47
C THR A 200 2.60 -6.03 9.17
N LEU A 201 1.59 -5.52 8.48
CA LEU A 201 0.53 -4.74 9.11
C LEU A 201 -0.19 -5.55 10.21
N MET A 202 -0.27 -6.89 10.07
CA MET A 202 -0.91 -7.77 11.05
C MET A 202 -0.19 -7.75 12.40
N ASP A 203 1.12 -7.51 12.44
CA ASP A 203 1.91 -7.45 13.66
C ASP A 203 1.70 -6.15 14.48
N TYR A 204 0.98 -5.19 13.93
CA TYR A 204 0.58 -3.96 14.64
C TYR A 204 -0.74 -4.09 15.40
N PHE A 205 -1.54 -5.12 15.08
CA PHE A 205 -2.78 -5.43 15.78
C PHE A 205 -2.52 -6.12 17.13
N PRO A 206 -3.44 -6.07 18.08
CA PRO A 206 -3.42 -6.94 19.25
C PRO A 206 -3.59 -8.41 18.83
N ASP A 207 -3.16 -9.34 19.68
CA ASP A 207 -3.12 -10.78 19.34
C ASP A 207 -4.51 -11.40 19.05
N ASP A 208 -5.57 -10.77 19.54
CA ASP A 208 -6.96 -11.26 19.44
C ASP A 208 -7.77 -10.56 18.31
N PHE A 209 -7.11 -9.96 17.32
CA PHE A 209 -7.81 -9.31 16.23
C PHE A 209 -8.59 -10.29 15.36
N MET A 210 -9.69 -9.80 14.79
CA MET A 210 -10.46 -10.52 13.78
C MET A 210 -10.09 -10.02 12.40
N ILE A 211 -9.91 -10.94 11.45
CA ILE A 211 -9.79 -10.63 10.04
C ILE A 211 -11.10 -10.94 9.30
N ILE A 212 -11.57 -10.02 8.49
CA ILE A 212 -12.71 -10.20 7.59
C ILE A 212 -12.15 -10.24 6.18
N VAL A 213 -12.30 -11.37 5.51
CA VAL A 213 -11.81 -11.60 4.15
C VAL A 213 -12.97 -11.43 3.19
N ASP A 214 -13.02 -10.26 2.55
CA ASP A 214 -13.99 -9.96 1.51
C ASP A 214 -13.66 -10.68 0.22
N GLU A 215 -14.68 -11.16 -0.49
CA GLU A 215 -14.55 -12.03 -1.69
C GLU A 215 -13.50 -13.12 -1.49
N SER A 216 -13.65 -13.87 -0.41
CA SER A 216 -12.65 -14.82 0.08
C SER A 216 -12.25 -15.86 -0.97
N HIS A 217 -13.19 -16.30 -1.82
CA HIS A 217 -12.96 -17.23 -2.91
C HIS A 217 -11.93 -16.74 -3.95
N ILE A 218 -11.68 -15.42 -4.02
CA ILE A 218 -10.64 -14.79 -4.86
C ILE A 218 -9.45 -14.38 -3.99
N THR A 219 -9.70 -13.78 -2.84
CA THR A 219 -8.68 -13.20 -1.96
C THR A 219 -7.75 -14.26 -1.39
N ILE A 220 -8.26 -15.40 -0.94
CA ILE A 220 -7.44 -16.49 -0.38
C ILE A 220 -6.48 -17.09 -1.42
N PRO A 221 -6.91 -17.45 -2.64
CA PRO A 221 -5.99 -17.88 -3.70
C PRO A 221 -4.95 -16.81 -4.06
N GLN A 222 -5.31 -15.52 -4.05
CA GLN A 222 -4.37 -14.44 -4.31
C GLN A 222 -3.29 -14.37 -3.23
N ILE A 223 -3.64 -14.39 -1.94
CA ILE A 223 -2.70 -14.44 -0.83
C ILE A 223 -1.75 -15.64 -1.00
N ARG A 224 -2.28 -16.81 -1.33
CA ARG A 224 -1.51 -18.04 -1.52
C ARG A 224 -0.48 -17.93 -2.65
N GLY A 225 -0.80 -17.22 -3.73
CA GLY A 225 0.08 -17.04 -4.90
C GLY A 225 1.15 -15.95 -4.75
N MET A 226 0.96 -14.97 -3.86
CA MET A 226 1.83 -13.78 -3.78
C MET A 226 3.28 -14.10 -3.43
N TYR A 227 3.51 -15.01 -2.48
CA TYR A 227 4.85 -15.39 -2.03
C TYR A 227 5.72 -15.93 -3.18
N ALA A 228 5.23 -16.89 -3.94
CA ALA A 228 5.98 -17.52 -5.02
C ALA A 228 6.34 -16.52 -6.13
N GLY A 229 5.42 -15.65 -6.51
CA GLY A 229 5.65 -14.60 -7.51
C GLY A 229 6.72 -13.58 -7.08
N ASP A 230 6.67 -13.14 -5.82
CA ASP A 230 7.66 -12.21 -5.27
C ASP A 230 9.05 -12.86 -5.17
N GLN A 231 9.14 -14.11 -4.71
CA GLN A 231 10.40 -14.85 -4.62
C GLN A 231 11.05 -15.05 -5.98
N ALA A 232 10.29 -15.42 -7.01
CA ALA A 232 10.81 -15.57 -8.37
C ALA A 232 11.43 -14.27 -8.90
N ARG A 233 10.71 -13.15 -8.75
CA ARG A 233 11.19 -11.82 -9.15
C ARG A 233 12.46 -11.42 -8.39
N LYS A 234 12.50 -11.58 -7.06
CA LYS A 234 13.63 -11.19 -6.23
C LYS A 234 14.85 -12.08 -6.44
N THR A 235 14.65 -13.37 -6.69
CA THR A 235 15.74 -14.28 -7.05
C THR A 235 16.45 -13.79 -8.30
N THR A 236 15.72 -13.41 -9.35
CA THR A 236 16.31 -12.80 -10.54
C THR A 236 17.12 -11.55 -10.21
N LEU A 237 16.60 -10.64 -9.40
CA LEU A 237 17.33 -9.42 -9.01
C LEU A 237 18.62 -9.71 -8.23
N VAL A 238 18.59 -10.72 -7.36
CA VAL A 238 19.75 -11.17 -6.58
C VAL A 238 20.79 -11.85 -7.49
N ASP A 239 20.36 -12.71 -8.40
CA ASP A 239 21.25 -13.47 -9.29
C ASP A 239 21.99 -12.58 -10.30
N TYR A 240 21.38 -11.45 -10.66
CA TYR A 240 22.00 -10.44 -11.53
C TYR A 240 22.66 -9.26 -10.79
N GLY A 241 22.88 -9.37 -9.48
CA GLY A 241 23.61 -8.36 -8.68
C GLY A 241 22.87 -7.03 -8.48
N PHE A 242 21.54 -7.00 -8.59
CA PHE A 242 20.75 -5.79 -8.31
C PHE A 242 20.36 -5.66 -6.84
N ARG A 243 20.36 -6.76 -6.09
CA ARG A 243 20.01 -6.82 -4.67
C ARG A 243 20.87 -7.85 -3.94
N LEU A 244 21.07 -7.63 -2.63
CA LEU A 244 21.65 -8.64 -1.76
C LEU A 244 20.66 -9.80 -1.52
N PRO A 245 21.15 -11.00 -1.17
CA PRO A 245 20.28 -12.14 -0.83
C PRO A 245 19.22 -11.84 0.23
N SER A 246 19.55 -10.99 1.23
CA SER A 246 18.62 -10.55 2.28
C SER A 246 17.37 -9.84 1.77
N ALA A 247 17.42 -9.25 0.57
CA ALA A 247 16.24 -8.62 -0.03
C ALA A 247 15.10 -9.61 -0.29
N LYS A 248 15.38 -10.91 -0.38
CA LYS A 248 14.36 -11.97 -0.51
C LYS A 248 13.52 -12.14 0.75
N ASP A 249 14.01 -11.67 1.90
CA ASP A 249 13.31 -11.75 3.17
C ASP A 249 12.33 -10.58 3.39
N ASN A 250 12.44 -9.48 2.62
CA ASN A 250 11.39 -8.47 2.50
C ASN A 250 10.33 -8.97 1.51
N ARG A 251 9.39 -9.74 1.95
CA ARG A 251 8.46 -10.52 1.15
C ARG A 251 7.06 -10.52 1.75
N PRO A 252 6.03 -10.91 0.99
CA PRO A 252 4.76 -11.24 1.62
C PRO A 252 4.93 -12.48 2.49
N LEU A 253 4.06 -12.62 3.48
CA LEU A 253 3.93 -13.88 4.21
C LEU A 253 3.64 -15.01 3.22
N ASN A 254 4.18 -16.20 3.46
CA ASN A 254 3.65 -17.38 2.84
C ASN A 254 2.30 -17.76 3.47
N PHE A 255 1.55 -18.65 2.84
CA PHE A 255 0.19 -18.93 3.28
C PHE A 255 0.11 -19.50 4.70
N GLN A 256 1.03 -20.38 5.09
CA GLN A 256 1.09 -20.94 6.45
C GLN A 256 1.43 -19.88 7.51
N GLU A 257 2.35 -18.96 7.18
CA GLU A 257 2.67 -17.84 8.05
C GLU A 257 1.48 -16.89 8.22
N PHE A 258 0.72 -16.67 7.14
CA PHE A 258 -0.52 -15.88 7.18
C PHE A 258 -1.55 -16.54 8.09
N GLU A 259 -1.86 -17.84 7.89
CA GLU A 259 -2.79 -18.57 8.73
C GLU A 259 -2.35 -18.59 10.21
N GLY A 260 -1.06 -18.76 10.45
CA GLY A 260 -0.50 -18.81 11.82
C GLY A 260 -0.59 -17.49 12.60
N LYS A 261 -0.86 -16.35 11.94
CA LYS A 261 -1.06 -15.05 12.59
C LYS A 261 -2.50 -14.74 12.94
N ILE A 262 -3.46 -15.56 12.52
CA ILE A 262 -4.89 -15.27 12.62
C ILE A 262 -5.53 -16.18 13.67
N SER A 263 -6.18 -15.57 14.65
CA SER A 263 -6.97 -16.28 15.66
C SER A 263 -8.44 -16.43 15.25
N GLN A 264 -9.00 -15.43 14.55
CA GLN A 264 -10.39 -15.40 14.13
C GLN A 264 -10.50 -14.89 12.70
N MET A 265 -11.23 -15.63 11.85
CA MET A 265 -11.45 -15.25 10.45
C MET A 265 -12.93 -15.36 10.09
N LEU A 266 -13.44 -14.32 9.43
CA LEU A 266 -14.76 -14.30 8.80
C LEU A 266 -14.58 -14.25 7.29
N PHE A 267 -15.10 -15.26 6.59
CA PHE A 267 -15.16 -15.27 5.14
C PHE A 267 -16.45 -14.60 4.66
N VAL A 268 -16.33 -13.73 3.67
CA VAL A 268 -17.48 -13.14 2.97
C VAL A 268 -17.35 -13.51 1.48
N SER A 269 -18.36 -14.22 0.96
CA SER A 269 -18.35 -14.68 -0.43
C SER A 269 -19.74 -15.05 -0.90
N ALA A 270 -20.08 -14.70 -2.14
CA ALA A 270 -21.29 -15.19 -2.80
C ALA A 270 -21.12 -16.63 -3.34
N THR A 271 -19.88 -17.04 -3.60
CA THR A 271 -19.50 -18.33 -4.18
C THR A 271 -18.30 -18.91 -3.43
N PRO A 272 -18.48 -19.37 -2.17
CA PRO A 272 -17.38 -19.91 -1.38
C PRO A 272 -16.72 -21.09 -2.11
N SER A 273 -15.42 -21.20 -1.91
CA SER A 273 -14.59 -22.26 -2.50
C SER A 273 -14.33 -23.36 -1.48
N ARG A 274 -13.63 -24.40 -1.92
CA ARG A 274 -13.29 -25.54 -1.07
C ARG A 274 -12.52 -25.14 0.20
N TYR A 275 -11.73 -24.07 0.17
CA TYR A 275 -10.98 -23.63 1.34
C TYR A 275 -11.92 -23.16 2.45
N GLU A 276 -12.90 -22.33 2.11
CA GLU A 276 -13.91 -21.85 3.05
C GLU A 276 -14.72 -23.02 3.61
N GLU A 277 -15.16 -23.96 2.75
CA GLU A 277 -15.91 -25.14 3.16
C GLU A 277 -15.16 -26.06 4.13
N GLU A 278 -13.85 -26.17 3.98
CA GLU A 278 -13.00 -26.99 4.86
C GLU A 278 -12.67 -26.30 6.19
N HIS A 279 -12.79 -24.95 6.28
CA HIS A 279 -12.37 -24.16 7.45
C HIS A 279 -13.53 -23.48 8.17
N GLU A 280 -14.74 -23.47 7.62
CA GLU A 280 -15.88 -22.87 8.29
C GLU A 280 -16.32 -23.68 9.52
N LEU A 281 -16.58 -22.98 10.61
CA LEU A 281 -17.21 -23.54 11.80
C LEU A 281 -18.73 -23.38 11.76
N MET A 282 -19.21 -22.31 11.13
CA MET A 282 -20.61 -21.97 10.96
C MET A 282 -20.79 -21.18 9.67
N ARG A 283 -21.87 -21.44 8.96
CA ARG A 283 -22.29 -20.72 7.76
C ARG A 283 -23.57 -19.96 8.01
N ALA A 284 -23.59 -18.68 7.63
CA ALA A 284 -24.81 -17.88 7.55
C ALA A 284 -25.03 -17.48 6.09
N GLU A 285 -26.24 -17.71 5.58
CA GLU A 285 -26.59 -17.40 4.20
C GLU A 285 -27.59 -16.25 4.16
N GLN A 286 -27.28 -15.22 3.37
CA GLN A 286 -28.22 -14.13 3.06
C GLN A 286 -28.74 -14.33 1.64
N ILE A 287 -29.93 -14.95 1.53
CA ILE A 287 -30.51 -15.31 0.24
C ILE A 287 -31.45 -14.21 -0.25
N ILE A 288 -32.04 -13.45 0.68
CA ILE A 288 -33.03 -12.41 0.35
C ILE A 288 -32.36 -11.19 -0.22
N ARG A 289 -32.67 -10.88 -1.47
CA ARG A 289 -32.29 -9.66 -2.17
C ARG A 289 -33.55 -8.77 -2.35
N PRO A 290 -33.79 -7.80 -1.48
CA PRO A 290 -35.08 -7.05 -1.47
C PRO A 290 -35.14 -5.97 -2.58
N THR A 291 -34.33 -6.05 -3.63
CA THR A 291 -34.35 -5.10 -4.74
C THR A 291 -35.49 -5.27 -5.72
N GLY A 292 -36.19 -6.43 -5.69
CA GLY A 292 -37.23 -6.77 -6.67
C GLY A 292 -36.69 -6.97 -8.11
N LEU A 293 -35.38 -6.92 -8.32
CA LEU A 293 -34.74 -7.15 -9.62
C LEU A 293 -34.47 -8.65 -9.80
N LEU A 294 -34.87 -9.18 -10.95
CA LEU A 294 -34.54 -10.54 -11.36
C LEU A 294 -33.06 -10.61 -11.82
N ASP A 295 -32.50 -11.81 -11.79
CA ASP A 295 -31.21 -12.06 -12.42
C ASP A 295 -31.30 -11.77 -13.95
N PRO A 296 -30.19 -11.29 -14.55
CA PRO A 296 -30.21 -10.97 -15.97
C PRO A 296 -30.43 -12.23 -16.84
N GLU A 297 -31.18 -12.08 -17.91
CA GLU A 297 -31.32 -13.13 -18.91
C GLU A 297 -29.98 -13.39 -19.60
N ILE A 298 -29.58 -14.65 -19.67
CA ILE A 298 -28.31 -15.06 -20.30
C ILE A 298 -28.60 -15.74 -21.63
N THR A 299 -28.09 -15.17 -22.72
CA THR A 299 -28.16 -15.75 -24.06
C THR A 299 -26.78 -16.15 -24.53
N VAL A 300 -26.61 -17.43 -24.93
CA VAL A 300 -25.37 -17.94 -25.54
C VAL A 300 -25.50 -17.90 -27.06
N ARG A 301 -24.51 -17.28 -27.70
CA ARG A 301 -24.50 -17.10 -29.18
C ARG A 301 -23.24 -17.69 -29.81
N PRO A 302 -23.26 -18.03 -31.13
CA PRO A 302 -22.08 -18.50 -31.85
C PRO A 302 -20.96 -17.46 -31.88
N ILE A 303 -19.70 -17.92 -31.93
CA ILE A 303 -18.53 -17.06 -32.06
C ILE A 303 -18.41 -16.49 -33.47
N GLU A 304 -18.82 -17.25 -34.49
CA GLU A 304 -18.80 -16.81 -35.89
C GLU A 304 -19.73 -15.62 -36.09
N GLY A 305 -19.20 -14.52 -36.64
CA GLY A 305 -19.92 -13.26 -36.80
C GLY A 305 -20.19 -12.47 -35.52
N GLN A 306 -19.53 -12.82 -34.42
CA GLN A 306 -19.80 -12.22 -33.09
C GLN A 306 -19.68 -10.70 -33.06
N ILE A 307 -18.80 -10.07 -33.88
CA ILE A 307 -18.61 -8.61 -33.86
C ILE A 307 -19.78 -7.91 -34.54
N ASP A 308 -20.26 -8.44 -35.66
CA ASP A 308 -21.43 -7.87 -36.37
C ASP A 308 -22.71 -8.05 -35.51
N ASP A 309 -22.84 -9.18 -34.86
CA ASP A 309 -23.91 -9.44 -33.89
C ASP A 309 -23.86 -8.47 -32.71
N LEU A 310 -22.66 -8.27 -32.14
CA LEU A 310 -22.44 -7.30 -31.06
C LEU A 310 -22.86 -5.88 -31.47
N ILE A 311 -22.46 -5.42 -32.66
CA ILE A 311 -22.83 -4.10 -33.19
C ILE A 311 -24.33 -3.99 -33.35
N SER A 312 -24.99 -5.05 -33.84
CA SER A 312 -26.44 -5.08 -33.97
C SER A 312 -27.13 -4.93 -32.61
N GLU A 313 -26.67 -5.62 -31.61
CA GLU A 313 -27.23 -5.51 -30.23
C GLU A 313 -26.91 -4.13 -29.62
N ILE A 314 -25.70 -3.61 -29.80
CA ILE A 314 -25.36 -2.24 -29.34
C ILE A 314 -26.33 -1.23 -29.92
N ASN A 315 -26.59 -1.24 -31.22
CA ASN A 315 -27.49 -0.30 -31.84
C ASN A 315 -28.93 -0.40 -31.29
N LYS A 316 -29.42 -1.62 -31.06
CA LYS A 316 -30.75 -1.83 -30.49
C LYS A 316 -30.86 -1.27 -29.06
N GLU A 317 -29.81 -1.42 -28.24
CA GLU A 317 -29.81 -0.94 -26.87
C GLU A 317 -29.58 0.58 -26.79
N VAL A 318 -28.77 1.15 -27.70
CA VAL A 318 -28.58 2.59 -27.81
C VAL A 318 -29.87 3.29 -28.23
N GLU A 319 -30.67 2.72 -29.16
CA GLU A 319 -32.00 3.23 -29.50
C GLU A 319 -32.96 3.31 -28.30
N LYS A 320 -32.82 2.37 -27.35
CA LYS A 320 -33.57 2.37 -26.08
C LYS A 320 -32.94 3.29 -25.01
N LYS A 321 -31.83 3.95 -25.31
CA LYS A 321 -31.02 4.75 -24.39
C LYS A 321 -30.41 3.95 -23.24
N ASN A 322 -30.19 2.67 -23.43
CA ASN A 322 -29.50 1.82 -22.46
C ASN A 322 -27.98 1.94 -22.58
N LYS A 323 -27.25 1.61 -21.52
CA LYS A 323 -25.80 1.55 -21.49
C LYS A 323 -25.32 0.11 -21.62
N ILE A 324 -24.18 -0.08 -22.27
CA ILE A 324 -23.64 -1.39 -22.61
C ILE A 324 -22.25 -1.57 -22.00
N LEU A 325 -22.02 -2.68 -21.31
CA LEU A 325 -20.73 -3.10 -20.84
C LEU A 325 -20.23 -4.29 -21.68
N VAL A 326 -19.04 -4.16 -22.24
CA VAL A 326 -18.43 -5.22 -23.07
C VAL A 326 -17.15 -5.71 -22.38
N THR A 327 -17.11 -6.99 -22.04
CA THR A 327 -15.95 -7.61 -21.41
C THR A 327 -15.19 -8.46 -22.41
N THR A 328 -13.86 -8.30 -22.45
CA THR A 328 -12.95 -9.08 -23.28
C THR A 328 -11.96 -9.88 -22.43
N LEU A 329 -11.35 -10.89 -23.03
CA LEU A 329 -10.38 -11.77 -22.34
C LEU A 329 -8.99 -11.16 -22.19
N THR A 330 -8.61 -10.25 -23.10
CA THR A 330 -7.26 -9.66 -23.10
C THR A 330 -7.31 -8.15 -23.32
N LYS A 331 -6.26 -7.45 -22.84
CA LYS A 331 -6.08 -6.01 -23.03
C LYS A 331 -6.09 -5.63 -24.52
N ARG A 332 -5.36 -6.37 -25.33
CA ARG A 332 -5.28 -6.14 -26.78
C ARG A 332 -6.62 -6.27 -27.48
N MET A 333 -7.41 -7.31 -27.14
CA MET A 333 -8.77 -7.45 -27.68
C MET A 333 -9.67 -6.27 -27.29
N ALA A 334 -9.55 -5.76 -26.06
CA ALA A 334 -10.33 -4.60 -25.66
C ALA A 334 -9.94 -3.34 -26.42
N GLU A 335 -8.64 -3.12 -26.63
CA GLU A 335 -8.12 -1.99 -27.40
C GLU A 335 -8.57 -2.05 -28.87
N ASP A 336 -8.29 -3.19 -29.54
CA ASP A 336 -8.65 -3.41 -30.95
C ASP A 336 -10.17 -3.26 -31.16
N LEU A 337 -10.98 -3.84 -30.26
CA LEU A 337 -12.45 -3.74 -30.34
C LEU A 337 -12.94 -2.29 -30.12
N THR A 338 -12.34 -1.58 -29.17
CA THR A 338 -12.71 -0.18 -28.88
C THR A 338 -12.44 0.71 -30.11
N ASP A 339 -11.30 0.54 -30.75
CA ASP A 339 -10.94 1.33 -31.91
C ASP A 339 -11.85 1.00 -33.09
N TYR A 340 -12.15 -0.26 -33.32
CA TYR A 340 -13.10 -0.67 -34.36
C TYR A 340 -14.52 -0.11 -34.11
N LEU A 341 -15.02 -0.15 -32.87
CA LEU A 341 -16.33 0.40 -32.52
C LEU A 341 -16.38 1.93 -32.73
N LYS A 342 -15.27 2.65 -32.47
CA LYS A 342 -15.16 4.08 -32.81
C LYS A 342 -15.22 4.35 -34.30
N GLU A 343 -14.52 3.54 -35.11
CA GLU A 343 -14.51 3.67 -36.59
C GLU A 343 -15.89 3.49 -37.19
N VAL A 344 -16.72 2.61 -36.62
CA VAL A 344 -18.12 2.43 -37.07
C VAL A 344 -19.10 3.42 -36.43
N GLY A 345 -18.59 4.42 -35.71
CA GLY A 345 -19.38 5.56 -35.21
C GLY A 345 -20.06 5.34 -33.84
N ILE A 346 -19.72 4.29 -33.09
CA ILE A 346 -20.27 4.03 -31.75
C ILE A 346 -19.54 4.91 -30.74
N ARG A 347 -20.29 5.52 -29.80
CA ARG A 347 -19.75 6.30 -28.69
C ARG A 347 -19.22 5.32 -27.61
N VAL A 348 -17.95 4.98 -27.68
CA VAL A 348 -17.31 3.96 -26.84
C VAL A 348 -16.11 4.52 -26.10
N LYS A 349 -15.90 4.05 -24.87
CA LYS A 349 -14.66 4.23 -24.09
C LYS A 349 -14.09 2.89 -23.65
N TYR A 350 -12.79 2.88 -23.37
CA TYR A 350 -12.04 1.74 -22.87
C TYR A 350 -11.64 1.98 -21.43
N LEU A 351 -11.79 0.94 -20.59
CA LEU A 351 -11.33 0.92 -19.21
C LEU A 351 -10.25 -0.17 -19.04
N HIS A 352 -9.03 0.23 -18.68
CA HIS A 352 -7.89 -0.68 -18.46
C HIS A 352 -7.29 -0.55 -17.06
N ALA A 353 -6.44 -1.53 -16.68
CA ALA A 353 -5.87 -1.60 -15.35
C ALA A 353 -4.88 -0.46 -15.02
N ASP A 354 -4.27 0.13 -16.05
CA ASP A 354 -3.24 1.18 -15.88
C ASP A 354 -3.85 2.60 -15.77
N ILE A 355 -5.18 2.72 -15.84
CA ILE A 355 -5.87 4.01 -15.66
C ILE A 355 -5.85 4.42 -14.19
N ASP A 356 -5.44 5.65 -13.92
CA ASP A 356 -5.48 6.25 -12.59
C ASP A 356 -6.89 6.22 -11.99
N THR A 357 -6.97 6.07 -10.66
CA THR A 357 -8.22 5.97 -9.91
C THR A 357 -9.17 7.15 -10.18
N LEU A 358 -8.63 8.37 -10.28
CA LEU A 358 -9.42 9.57 -10.57
C LEU A 358 -9.99 9.54 -12.00
N GLU A 359 -9.19 9.12 -12.97
CA GLU A 359 -9.63 8.98 -14.35
C GLU A 359 -10.66 7.88 -14.50
N ARG A 360 -10.51 6.76 -13.80
CA ARG A 360 -11.50 5.69 -13.73
C ARG A 360 -12.84 6.19 -13.22
N GLN A 361 -12.84 6.95 -12.12
CA GLN A 361 -14.07 7.57 -11.59
C GLN A 361 -14.71 8.53 -12.59
N LYS A 362 -13.89 9.30 -13.32
CA LYS A 362 -14.38 10.21 -14.37
C LYS A 362 -15.02 9.45 -15.52
N ILE A 363 -14.43 8.34 -15.98
CA ILE A 363 -15.01 7.52 -17.06
C ILE A 363 -16.37 6.96 -16.62
N ILE A 364 -16.48 6.41 -15.42
CA ILE A 364 -17.74 5.88 -14.87
C ILE A 364 -18.78 7.02 -14.76
N ARG A 365 -18.38 8.16 -14.23
CA ARG A 365 -19.26 9.34 -14.14
C ARG A 365 -19.74 9.82 -15.52
N ASP A 366 -18.85 9.88 -16.50
CA ASP A 366 -19.19 10.28 -17.88
C ASP A 366 -20.21 9.31 -18.49
N MET A 367 -20.10 8.01 -18.22
CA MET A 367 -21.09 7.02 -18.67
C MET A 367 -22.46 7.27 -18.05
N ARG A 368 -22.52 7.52 -16.75
CA ARG A 368 -23.75 7.85 -16.00
C ARG A 368 -24.39 9.17 -16.50
N LEU A 369 -23.59 10.12 -16.94
CA LEU A 369 -24.02 11.42 -17.46
C LEU A 369 -24.28 11.41 -19.00
N ASP A 370 -24.43 10.24 -19.60
CA ASP A 370 -24.72 10.07 -21.02
C ASP A 370 -23.61 10.57 -21.99
N GLY A 371 -22.36 10.64 -21.51
CA GLY A 371 -21.21 11.05 -22.32
C GLY A 371 -20.85 10.04 -23.42
N PHE A 372 -21.14 8.75 -23.22
CA PHE A 372 -20.94 7.67 -24.19
C PHE A 372 -21.88 6.49 -23.88
N ASP A 373 -21.97 5.49 -24.79
CA ASP A 373 -22.95 4.41 -24.70
C ASP A 373 -22.34 3.08 -24.31
N VAL A 374 -21.10 2.82 -24.73
CA VAL A 374 -20.43 1.52 -24.60
C VAL A 374 -19.15 1.67 -23.80
N LEU A 375 -19.00 0.86 -22.75
CA LEU A 375 -17.74 0.72 -22.00
C LEU A 375 -17.14 -0.66 -22.27
N VAL A 376 -15.94 -0.67 -22.87
CA VAL A 376 -15.18 -1.90 -23.13
C VAL A 376 -14.07 -2.04 -22.09
N GLY A 377 -13.81 -3.26 -21.64
CA GLY A 377 -12.67 -3.52 -20.76
C GLY A 377 -12.50 -4.97 -20.39
N ILE A 378 -11.51 -5.23 -19.56
CA ILE A 378 -11.23 -6.56 -19.02
C ILE A 378 -11.86 -6.66 -17.63
N ASN A 379 -12.60 -7.74 -17.38
CA ASN A 379 -13.18 -7.99 -16.04
C ASN A 379 -14.07 -6.86 -15.52
N LEU A 380 -14.78 -6.16 -16.39
CA LEU A 380 -15.66 -5.04 -16.01
C LEU A 380 -16.79 -5.45 -15.05
N LEU A 381 -17.23 -6.68 -15.15
CA LEU A 381 -18.33 -7.23 -14.36
C LEU A 381 -17.87 -7.86 -13.03
N ARG A 382 -16.59 -7.69 -12.68
CA ARG A 382 -16.12 -8.07 -11.36
C ARG A 382 -16.57 -7.04 -10.33
N GLU A 383 -16.45 -7.42 -9.06
CA GLU A 383 -16.87 -6.64 -7.89
C GLU A 383 -16.33 -5.19 -7.91
N GLY A 384 -17.07 -4.28 -7.33
CA GLY A 384 -16.69 -2.88 -7.17
C GLY A 384 -17.13 -1.93 -8.29
N LEU A 385 -17.99 -2.35 -9.21
CA LEU A 385 -18.65 -1.46 -10.15
C LEU A 385 -20.07 -1.13 -9.62
N ASP A 386 -20.28 0.11 -9.23
CA ASP A 386 -21.57 0.62 -8.76
C ASP A 386 -22.14 1.59 -9.81
N ILE A 387 -23.11 1.12 -10.58
CA ILE A 387 -23.82 1.87 -11.61
C ILE A 387 -25.31 1.65 -11.37
N PRO A 388 -25.93 2.48 -10.53
CA PRO A 388 -27.34 2.30 -10.14
C PRO A 388 -28.36 2.66 -11.24
N GLU A 389 -27.94 3.35 -12.30
CA GLU A 389 -28.82 3.78 -13.41
C GLU A 389 -29.08 2.69 -14.46
#